data_e356ad772d0c37d56e873431471c7df6
#
_entry.id   e356ad772d0c37d56e873431471c7df6
#
_cell.length_a   1.000
_cell.length_b   1.000
_cell.length_c   1.000
_cell.angle_alpha   90.00
_cell.angle_beta   90.00
_cell.angle_gamma   90.00
#
_symmetry.space_group_name_H-M   'P 1'
#
loop_
_entity.id
_entity.type
_entity.pdbx_description
1 polymer ?
#
loop_
_entity_poly.entity_id
_entity_poly.type
_entity_poly.pdbx_seq_one_letter_code
_entity_poly.pdbx_strand_id
1 'polypeptide(L)'
;IGTHALLEDVVQFEKLGLVCIDEQHRFGVKQRAKLWAKGTRTNEDGGASIPHILVMTATPIPRTLAMTLYGDLDISVIDELPPGRKPILTSHRRDAHRLRLFGFMKDVIDKGGQVYVVYPLIDESDSLDYKFLTDGHESMVRSFPMKQYQVGILHGRMKSDEKEAEMQRFKDGKTQILVSTTVIEVGVDVPNASIMVIESSERFGLSQLHQL
;
A
#
# COMPACT_ATOMS: atom_id res chain seq x y z
N ILE A 1 2.97 -20.31 -4.11
CA ILE A 1 2.69 -18.87 -3.90
C ILE A 1 1.98 -18.36 -5.13
N GLY A 2 0.97 -17.51 -4.96
CA GLY A 2 0.21 -16.91 -6.05
C GLY A 2 -0.76 -15.85 -5.59
N THR A 3 -1.55 -15.34 -6.51
CA THR A 3 -2.56 -14.31 -6.30
C THR A 3 -3.96 -14.92 -6.15
N HIS A 4 -4.99 -14.13 -6.33
CA HIS A 4 -6.39 -14.56 -6.39
C HIS A 4 -6.65 -15.69 -7.40
N ALA A 5 -5.77 -15.88 -8.39
CA ALA A 5 -5.85 -16.99 -9.34
C ALA A 5 -5.81 -18.37 -8.66
N LEU A 6 -5.23 -18.49 -7.46
CA LEU A 6 -5.25 -19.72 -6.69
C LEU A 6 -6.66 -20.10 -6.18
N LEU A 7 -7.62 -19.15 -6.22
CA LEU A 7 -9.01 -19.36 -5.83
C LEU A 7 -9.86 -19.96 -6.96
N GLU A 8 -9.36 -19.93 -8.21
CA GLU A 8 -10.10 -20.44 -9.35
C GLU A 8 -10.32 -21.96 -9.21
N ASP A 9 -11.47 -22.45 -9.67
CA ASP A 9 -11.90 -23.83 -9.48
C ASP A 9 -10.99 -24.84 -10.19
N VAL A 10 -10.31 -24.40 -11.24
CA VAL A 10 -9.31 -25.20 -11.98
C VAL A 10 -8.08 -25.54 -11.11
N VAL A 11 -7.77 -24.69 -10.11
CA VAL A 11 -6.65 -24.92 -9.21
C VAL A 11 -7.09 -25.86 -8.09
N GLN A 12 -6.53 -27.06 -8.06
CA GLN A 12 -6.76 -28.03 -7.02
C GLN A 12 -5.47 -28.39 -6.30
N PHE A 13 -5.56 -28.58 -5.00
CA PHE A 13 -4.42 -28.95 -4.17
C PHE A 13 -4.57 -30.39 -3.71
N GLU A 14 -3.54 -31.18 -3.91
CA GLU A 14 -3.57 -32.59 -3.55
C GLU A 14 -3.58 -32.80 -2.02
N LYS A 15 -2.74 -32.07 -1.29
CA LYS A 15 -2.64 -32.12 0.19
C LYS A 15 -2.36 -30.71 0.74
N LEU A 16 -3.41 -29.88 0.83
CA LEU A 16 -3.29 -28.53 1.38
C LEU A 16 -3.28 -28.61 2.92
N GLY A 17 -2.12 -28.36 3.51
CA GLY A 17 -1.95 -28.40 4.97
C GLY A 17 -1.89 -26.99 5.62
N LEU A 18 -1.47 -25.96 4.87
CA LEU A 18 -1.36 -24.59 5.37
C LEU A 18 -1.77 -23.60 4.30
N VAL A 19 -2.55 -22.60 4.69
CA VAL A 19 -2.94 -21.45 3.88
C VAL A 19 -2.46 -20.20 4.57
N CYS A 20 -1.61 -19.41 3.89
CA CYS A 20 -1.20 -18.09 4.35
C CYS A 20 -1.87 -17.02 3.47
N ILE A 21 -2.63 -16.12 4.08
CA ILE A 21 -3.29 -14.99 3.41
C ILE A 21 -2.62 -13.72 3.91
N ASP A 22 -1.96 -13.01 3.00
CA ASP A 22 -1.39 -11.70 3.29
C ASP A 22 -2.33 -10.60 2.79
N GLU A 23 -2.34 -9.46 3.46
CA GLU A 23 -3.20 -8.32 3.15
C GLU A 23 -4.67 -8.74 2.99
N GLN A 24 -5.21 -9.38 4.01
CA GLN A 24 -6.54 -9.99 4.00
C GLN A 24 -7.68 -9.07 3.53
N HIS A 25 -7.55 -7.75 3.69
CA HIS A 25 -8.55 -6.78 3.25
C HIS A 25 -8.78 -6.83 1.72
N ARG A 26 -7.83 -7.37 0.96
CA ARG A 26 -7.96 -7.62 -0.49
C ARG A 26 -8.83 -8.82 -0.82
N PHE A 27 -9.16 -9.64 0.17
CA PHE A 27 -9.99 -10.83 0.01
C PHE A 27 -11.39 -10.60 0.59
N GLY A 28 -12.41 -10.67 -0.25
CA GLY A 28 -13.79 -10.67 0.20
C GLY A 28 -14.13 -11.90 1.06
N VAL A 29 -15.20 -11.83 1.83
CA VAL A 29 -15.65 -12.95 2.70
C VAL A 29 -15.88 -14.23 1.90
N LYS A 30 -16.50 -14.11 0.72
CA LYS A 30 -16.75 -15.26 -0.17
C LYS A 30 -15.46 -15.91 -0.68
N GLN A 31 -14.44 -15.12 -0.98
CA GLN A 31 -13.16 -15.60 -1.47
C GLN A 31 -12.42 -16.39 -0.38
N ARG A 32 -12.44 -15.90 0.86
CA ARG A 32 -11.86 -16.60 2.00
C ARG A 32 -12.57 -17.94 2.25
N ALA A 33 -13.89 -17.94 2.28
CA ALA A 33 -14.68 -19.17 2.43
C ALA A 33 -14.36 -20.21 1.33
N LYS A 34 -14.19 -19.75 0.08
CA LYS A 34 -13.80 -20.61 -1.05
C LYS A 34 -12.41 -21.24 -0.83
N LEU A 35 -11.46 -20.47 -0.30
CA LEU A 35 -10.12 -20.98 -0.02
C LEU A 35 -10.13 -22.05 1.09
N TRP A 36 -10.93 -21.85 2.13
CA TRP A 36 -11.12 -22.82 3.21
C TRP A 36 -11.72 -24.12 2.68
N ALA A 37 -12.76 -24.03 1.86
CA ALA A 37 -13.41 -25.18 1.27
C ALA A 37 -12.47 -26.02 0.38
N LYS A 38 -11.53 -25.39 -0.32
CA LYS A 38 -10.54 -26.08 -1.17
C LYS A 38 -9.58 -26.98 -0.38
N GLY A 39 -9.33 -26.68 0.89
CA GLY A 39 -8.42 -27.45 1.73
C GLY A 39 -9.11 -28.55 2.54
N THR A 40 -10.43 -28.51 2.67
CA THR A 40 -11.17 -29.51 3.46
C THR A 40 -11.25 -30.83 2.71
N ARG A 41 -10.77 -31.91 3.34
CA ARG A 41 -10.81 -33.28 2.80
C ARG A 41 -11.43 -34.22 3.80
N THR A 42 -12.07 -35.25 3.30
CA THR A 42 -12.48 -36.41 4.10
C THR A 42 -11.35 -37.42 4.08
N ASN A 43 -10.80 -37.75 5.22
CA ASN A 43 -9.81 -38.82 5.36
C ASN A 43 -10.47 -40.19 5.15
N GLU A 44 -9.67 -41.21 4.90
CA GLU A 44 -10.14 -42.60 4.76
C GLU A 44 -10.90 -43.10 6.00
N ASP A 45 -10.58 -42.55 7.17
CA ASP A 45 -11.25 -42.82 8.45
C ASP A 45 -12.52 -41.99 8.70
N GLY A 46 -13.01 -41.24 7.70
CA GLY A 46 -14.21 -40.40 7.78
C GLY A 46 -14.00 -39.04 8.51
N GLY A 47 -12.80 -38.76 8.97
CA GLY A 47 -12.47 -37.46 9.60
C GLY A 47 -12.24 -36.38 8.55
N ALA A 48 -12.65 -35.14 8.85
CA ALA A 48 -12.32 -33.98 8.01
C ALA A 48 -10.92 -33.46 8.34
N SER A 49 -10.02 -33.39 7.36
CA SER A 49 -8.76 -32.69 7.46
C SER A 49 -8.95 -31.25 6.97
N ILE A 50 -8.76 -30.31 7.85
CA ILE A 50 -8.88 -28.85 7.57
C ILE A 50 -7.46 -28.27 7.55
N PRO A 51 -7.08 -27.45 6.55
CA PRO A 51 -5.77 -26.83 6.53
C PRO A 51 -5.64 -25.82 7.67
N HIS A 52 -4.45 -25.64 8.19
CA HIS A 52 -4.12 -24.52 9.06
C HIS A 52 -4.22 -23.21 8.27
N ILE A 53 -4.72 -22.15 8.91
CA ILE A 53 -4.95 -20.86 8.27
C ILE A 53 -4.22 -19.78 9.03
N LEU A 54 -3.31 -19.11 8.35
CA LEU A 54 -2.63 -17.90 8.83
C LEU A 54 -3.10 -16.70 8.03
N VAL A 55 -3.71 -15.76 8.72
CA VAL A 55 -4.18 -14.49 8.13
C VAL A 55 -3.30 -13.36 8.66
N MET A 56 -2.72 -12.59 7.75
CA MET A 56 -1.86 -11.47 8.08
C MET A 56 -2.46 -10.16 7.57
N THR A 57 -2.25 -9.08 8.31
CA THR A 57 -2.66 -7.74 7.91
C THR A 57 -1.76 -6.70 8.56
N ALA A 58 -1.42 -5.65 7.80
CA ALA A 58 -0.71 -4.49 8.33
C ALA A 58 -1.67 -3.45 8.93
N THR A 59 -2.98 -3.54 8.66
CA THR A 59 -3.96 -2.64 9.26
C THR A 59 -4.35 -3.11 10.65
N PRO A 60 -4.27 -2.26 11.69
CA PRO A 60 -4.68 -2.64 13.02
C PRO A 60 -6.20 -2.88 13.06
N ILE A 61 -6.57 -4.10 13.41
CA ILE A 61 -7.97 -4.47 13.65
C ILE A 61 -8.16 -4.56 15.17
N PRO A 62 -9.10 -3.80 15.76
CA PRO A 62 -9.41 -3.94 17.17
C PRO A 62 -9.71 -5.40 17.52
N ARG A 63 -9.12 -5.89 18.61
CA ARG A 63 -9.22 -7.31 19.01
C ARG A 63 -10.67 -7.78 19.09
N THR A 64 -11.57 -6.94 19.61
CA THR A 64 -13.01 -7.22 19.67
C THR A 64 -13.64 -7.41 18.30
N LEU A 65 -13.27 -6.58 17.32
CA LEU A 65 -13.76 -6.71 15.95
C LEU A 65 -13.17 -7.95 15.28
N ALA A 66 -11.91 -8.24 15.53
CA ALA A 66 -11.25 -9.44 14.99
C ALA A 66 -11.94 -10.71 15.54
N MET A 67 -12.24 -10.80 16.82
CA MET A 67 -12.98 -11.92 17.40
C MET A 67 -14.39 -12.07 16.81
N THR A 68 -15.06 -10.95 16.51
CA THR A 68 -16.41 -10.99 15.88
C THR A 68 -16.34 -11.44 14.43
N LEU A 69 -15.29 -11.04 13.69
CA LEU A 69 -15.16 -11.35 12.26
C LEU A 69 -14.59 -12.74 11.99
N TYR A 70 -13.76 -13.25 12.89
CA TYR A 70 -12.96 -14.46 12.68
C TYR A 70 -13.22 -15.57 13.69
N GLY A 71 -14.11 -15.35 14.66
CA GLY A 71 -14.67 -16.31 15.62
C GLY A 71 -13.65 -17.26 16.25
N ASP A 72 -13.18 -18.21 15.49
CA ASP A 72 -12.37 -19.34 15.95
C ASP A 72 -10.86 -19.16 15.71
N LEU A 73 -10.39 -17.96 15.33
CA LEU A 73 -8.97 -17.70 15.12
C LEU A 73 -8.31 -17.06 16.36
N ASP A 74 -7.18 -17.61 16.75
CA ASP A 74 -6.28 -16.98 17.71
C ASP A 74 -5.60 -15.76 17.11
N ILE A 75 -5.42 -14.70 17.93
CA ILE A 75 -4.85 -13.44 17.48
C ILE A 75 -3.49 -13.24 18.13
N SER A 76 -2.48 -13.08 17.28
CA SER A 76 -1.14 -12.63 17.69
C SER A 76 -0.88 -11.23 17.14
N VAL A 77 -0.34 -10.35 17.97
CA VAL A 77 -0.01 -8.97 17.61
C VAL A 77 1.50 -8.81 17.60
N ILE A 78 2.05 -8.28 16.50
CA ILE A 78 3.44 -7.84 16.41
C ILE A 78 3.43 -6.34 16.73
N ASP A 79 3.88 -5.96 17.91
CA ASP A 79 3.84 -4.59 18.44
C ASP A 79 5.20 -3.90 18.49
N GLU A 80 6.26 -4.60 18.09
CA GLU A 80 7.61 -4.06 18.01
C GLU A 80 7.98 -3.70 16.55
N LEU A 81 8.68 -2.58 16.40
CA LEU A 81 9.23 -2.20 15.10
C LEU A 81 10.49 -3.03 14.80
N PRO A 82 10.75 -3.36 13.52
CA PRO A 82 12.00 -3.99 13.13
C PRO A 82 13.22 -3.17 13.57
N PRO A 83 14.35 -3.82 13.86
CA PRO A 83 15.57 -3.11 14.25
C PRO A 83 15.97 -2.06 13.22
N GLY A 84 16.29 -0.85 13.69
CA GLY A 84 16.72 0.28 12.84
C GLY A 84 15.58 1.12 12.24
N ARG A 85 14.33 0.71 12.38
CA ARG A 85 13.19 1.52 11.90
C ARG A 85 12.90 2.67 12.87
N LYS A 86 12.86 3.89 12.33
CA LYS A 86 12.56 5.10 13.11
C LYS A 86 11.06 5.30 13.24
N PRO A 87 10.57 5.87 14.35
CA PRO A 87 9.17 6.27 14.49
C PRO A 87 8.77 7.29 13.42
N ILE A 88 7.57 7.15 12.91
CA ILE A 88 7.00 8.10 11.95
C ILE A 88 6.35 9.24 12.70
N LEU A 89 6.69 10.47 12.31
CA LEU A 89 6.06 11.70 12.82
C LEU A 89 5.00 12.16 11.85
N THR A 90 3.75 12.02 12.24
CA THR A 90 2.60 12.49 11.44
C THR A 90 2.17 13.88 11.87
N SER A 91 2.01 14.77 10.90
CA SER A 91 1.58 16.15 11.14
C SER A 91 0.50 16.57 10.17
N HIS A 92 -0.65 17.02 10.67
CA HIS A 92 -1.67 17.65 9.84
C HIS A 92 -1.32 19.12 9.57
N ARG A 93 -1.46 19.54 8.32
CA ARG A 93 -1.22 20.92 7.86
C ARG A 93 -2.36 21.37 6.95
N ARG A 94 -2.67 22.68 7.00
CA ARG A 94 -3.64 23.33 6.09
C ARG A 94 -2.91 24.01 4.94
N ASP A 95 -3.60 24.32 3.87
CA ASP A 95 -3.05 24.97 2.66
C ASP A 95 -2.24 26.23 2.95
N ALA A 96 -2.63 27.00 3.98
CA ALA A 96 -1.87 28.18 4.43
C ALA A 96 -0.41 27.87 4.79
N HIS A 97 -0.07 26.61 5.06
CA HIS A 97 1.29 26.17 5.41
C HIS A 97 2.06 25.58 4.21
N ARG A 98 1.49 25.61 3.00
CA ARG A 98 2.06 24.95 1.81
C ARG A 98 3.47 25.42 1.47
N LEU A 99 3.72 26.72 1.53
CA LEU A 99 5.06 27.27 1.27
C LEU A 99 6.10 26.78 2.29
N ARG A 100 5.70 26.69 3.56
CA ARG A 100 6.56 26.15 4.62
C ARG A 100 6.85 24.66 4.42
N LEU A 101 5.85 23.90 3.99
CA LEU A 101 6.01 22.49 3.64
C LEU A 101 7.01 22.33 2.50
N PHE A 102 6.90 23.12 1.43
CA PHE A 102 7.83 23.09 0.31
C PHE A 102 9.25 23.46 0.70
N GLY A 103 9.43 24.45 1.60
CA GLY A 103 10.73 24.76 2.19
C GLY A 103 11.32 23.55 2.91
N PHE A 104 10.54 22.89 3.76
CA PHE A 104 10.95 21.68 4.48
C PHE A 104 11.31 20.53 3.52
N MET A 105 10.51 20.32 2.47
CA MET A 105 10.83 19.31 1.45
C MET A 105 12.17 19.59 0.77
N LYS A 106 12.46 20.87 0.39
CA LYS A 106 13.73 21.26 -0.20
C LYS A 106 14.90 20.97 0.73
N ASP A 107 14.78 21.35 2.00
CA ASP A 107 15.82 21.11 3.01
C ASP A 107 16.15 19.61 3.16
N VAL A 108 15.15 18.74 3.03
CA VAL A 108 15.33 17.29 3.10
C VAL A 108 15.97 16.75 1.82
N ILE A 109 15.51 17.21 0.66
CA ILE A 109 16.05 16.78 -0.65
C ILE A 109 17.53 17.23 -0.78
N ASP A 110 17.85 18.44 -0.37
CA ASP A 110 19.22 18.97 -0.41
C ASP A 110 20.18 18.19 0.50
N LYS A 111 19.64 17.46 1.48
CA LYS A 111 20.37 16.52 2.35
C LYS A 111 20.39 15.07 1.82
N GLY A 112 19.93 14.86 0.61
CA GLY A 112 19.89 13.53 -0.05
C GLY A 112 18.63 12.71 0.23
N GLY A 113 17.61 13.29 0.89
CA GLY A 113 16.32 12.64 1.07
C GLY A 113 15.44 12.69 -0.17
N GLN A 114 14.39 11.89 -0.19
CA GLN A 114 13.38 11.85 -1.25
C GLN A 114 11.98 11.99 -0.66
N VAL A 115 11.03 12.39 -1.50
CA VAL A 115 9.66 12.70 -1.07
C VAL A 115 8.65 11.97 -1.93
N TYR A 116 7.70 11.29 -1.29
CA TYR A 116 6.44 10.86 -1.90
C TYR A 116 5.39 11.95 -1.74
N VAL A 117 4.62 12.21 -2.79
CA VAL A 117 3.43 13.06 -2.75
C VAL A 117 2.26 12.26 -3.28
N VAL A 118 1.32 11.91 -2.40
CA VAL A 118 0.22 11.01 -2.71
C VAL A 118 -1.07 11.79 -2.83
N TYR A 119 -1.76 11.63 -3.96
CA TYR A 119 -3.08 12.18 -4.22
C TYR A 119 -4.16 11.11 -4.09
N PRO A 120 -5.35 11.43 -3.56
CA PRO A 120 -6.45 10.47 -3.50
C PRO A 120 -6.96 10.15 -4.90
N LEU A 121 -7.51 8.96 -5.06
CA LEU A 121 -8.44 8.66 -6.15
C LEU A 121 -9.77 9.33 -5.80
N ILE A 122 -10.29 10.19 -6.69
CA ILE A 122 -11.41 11.09 -6.34
C ILE A 122 -12.75 10.43 -6.60
N ASP A 123 -12.86 9.56 -7.62
CA ASP A 123 -14.11 8.89 -7.96
C ASP A 123 -13.98 7.82 -9.04
N GLU A 124 -15.11 7.18 -9.37
CA GLU A 124 -15.29 6.18 -10.42
C GLU A 124 -14.89 6.63 -11.83
N SER A 125 -14.53 7.92 -12.02
CA SER A 125 -14.06 8.45 -13.30
C SER A 125 -12.56 8.65 -13.32
N ASP A 126 -11.86 7.68 -13.86
CA ASP A 126 -10.42 7.70 -14.15
C ASP A 126 -9.89 9.01 -14.80
N SER A 127 -10.75 9.80 -15.45
CA SER A 127 -10.36 11.04 -16.12
C SER A 127 -10.15 12.20 -15.15
N LEU A 128 -10.95 12.28 -14.08
CA LEU A 128 -10.83 13.31 -13.05
C LEU A 128 -9.62 13.06 -12.16
N ASP A 129 -9.41 11.81 -11.78
CA ASP A 129 -8.23 11.40 -10.99
C ASP A 129 -6.93 11.75 -11.71
N TYR A 130 -6.87 11.45 -13.00
CA TYR A 130 -5.71 11.78 -13.82
C TYR A 130 -5.47 13.29 -13.89
N LYS A 131 -6.53 14.08 -14.11
CA LYS A 131 -6.43 15.54 -14.15
C LYS A 131 -5.93 16.09 -12.83
N PHE A 132 -6.49 15.64 -11.70
CA PHE A 132 -6.12 16.11 -10.38
C PHE A 132 -4.66 15.80 -10.04
N LEU A 133 -4.21 14.60 -10.39
CA LEU A 133 -2.81 14.19 -10.27
C LEU A 133 -1.89 15.03 -11.15
N THR A 134 -2.30 15.29 -12.40
CA THR A 134 -1.51 16.08 -13.36
C THR A 134 -1.38 17.54 -12.90
N ASP A 135 -2.47 18.16 -12.44
CA ASP A 135 -2.46 19.51 -11.89
C ASP A 135 -1.53 19.59 -10.65
N GLY A 136 -1.57 18.55 -9.81
CA GLY A 136 -0.69 18.39 -8.66
C GLY A 136 0.79 18.26 -9.07
N HIS A 137 1.09 17.42 -10.04
CA HIS A 137 2.43 17.24 -10.59
C HIS A 137 2.96 18.55 -11.18
N GLU A 138 2.16 19.26 -11.98
CA GLU A 138 2.55 20.57 -12.52
C GLU A 138 2.80 21.61 -11.43
N SER A 139 2.02 21.59 -10.35
CA SER A 139 2.25 22.45 -9.18
C SER A 139 3.59 22.14 -8.52
N MET A 140 3.96 20.86 -8.41
CA MET A 140 5.27 20.46 -7.89
C MET A 140 6.40 20.92 -8.84
N VAL A 141 6.28 20.69 -10.14
CA VAL A 141 7.28 21.13 -11.12
C VAL A 141 7.50 22.63 -11.09
N ARG A 142 6.44 23.43 -10.91
CA ARG A 142 6.56 24.89 -10.76
C ARG A 142 7.30 25.30 -9.48
N SER A 143 7.08 24.56 -8.39
CA SER A 143 7.67 24.87 -7.09
C SER A 143 9.08 24.30 -6.90
N PHE A 144 9.41 23.27 -7.66
CA PHE A 144 10.68 22.57 -7.65
C PHE A 144 11.30 22.57 -9.06
N PRO A 145 12.09 23.61 -9.42
CA PRO A 145 12.62 23.76 -10.77
C PRO A 145 13.45 22.54 -11.23
N MET A 146 13.16 22.03 -12.40
CA MET A 146 13.76 20.81 -12.98
C MET A 146 15.29 20.84 -13.11
N LYS A 147 15.92 22.02 -13.09
CA LYS A 147 17.38 22.15 -13.09
C LYS A 147 18.03 21.59 -11.81
N GLN A 148 17.29 21.59 -10.70
CA GLN A 148 17.78 21.19 -9.38
C GLN A 148 17.05 19.95 -8.85
N TYR A 149 15.77 19.78 -9.21
CA TYR A 149 14.91 18.74 -8.67
C TYR A 149 14.22 18.00 -9.82
N GLN A 150 14.22 16.68 -9.77
CA GLN A 150 13.47 15.85 -10.70
C GLN A 150 12.16 15.42 -10.02
N VAL A 151 11.05 15.76 -10.66
CA VAL A 151 9.70 15.38 -10.22
C VAL A 151 9.17 14.33 -11.16
N GLY A 152 8.96 13.12 -10.65
CA GLY A 152 8.34 12.01 -11.36
C GLY A 152 6.85 11.91 -11.09
N ILE A 153 6.15 11.18 -11.94
CA ILE A 153 4.73 10.89 -11.80
C ILE A 153 4.47 9.39 -11.96
N LEU A 154 3.59 8.86 -11.11
CA LEU A 154 3.20 7.45 -11.16
C LEU A 154 1.68 7.32 -10.98
N HIS A 155 1.01 6.65 -11.91
CA HIS A 155 -0.45 6.47 -11.86
C HIS A 155 -0.93 5.18 -12.51
N GLY A 156 -2.19 4.80 -12.23
CA GLY A 156 -2.77 3.53 -12.67
C GLY A 156 -2.77 3.30 -14.19
N ARG A 157 -2.86 4.38 -14.99
CA ARG A 157 -2.94 4.30 -16.47
C ARG A 157 -1.60 4.06 -17.16
N MET A 158 -0.49 4.23 -16.46
CA MET A 158 0.83 3.93 -17.04
C MET A 158 0.96 2.44 -17.31
N LYS A 159 1.67 2.09 -18.37
CA LYS A 159 2.06 0.70 -18.64
C LYS A 159 2.99 0.19 -17.54
N SER A 160 3.01 -1.12 -17.33
CA SER A 160 3.85 -1.73 -16.29
C SER A 160 5.31 -1.34 -16.41
N ASP A 161 5.84 -1.36 -17.63
CA ASP A 161 7.24 -1.02 -17.92
C ASP A 161 7.55 0.45 -17.56
N GLU A 162 6.61 1.36 -17.84
CA GLU A 162 6.76 2.79 -17.52
C GLU A 162 6.73 3.01 -15.99
N LYS A 163 5.84 2.31 -15.29
CA LYS A 163 5.77 2.35 -13.83
C LYS A 163 7.05 1.84 -13.19
N GLU A 164 7.55 0.71 -13.69
CA GLU A 164 8.77 0.09 -13.19
C GLU A 164 9.98 1.00 -13.44
N ALA A 165 10.08 1.58 -14.63
CA ALA A 165 11.14 2.51 -14.98
C ALA A 165 11.15 3.76 -14.08
N GLU A 166 9.97 4.36 -13.81
CA GLU A 166 9.87 5.55 -12.94
C GLU A 166 10.18 5.20 -11.47
N MET A 167 9.68 4.07 -10.98
CA MET A 167 10.03 3.56 -9.65
C MET A 167 11.53 3.28 -9.52
N GLN A 168 12.16 2.73 -10.55
CA GLN A 168 13.59 2.49 -10.53
C GLN A 168 14.39 3.80 -10.51
N ARG A 169 13.95 4.82 -11.27
CA ARG A 169 14.56 6.15 -11.24
C ARG A 169 14.46 6.78 -9.85
N PHE A 170 13.32 6.62 -9.19
CA PHE A 170 13.13 7.10 -7.83
C PHE A 170 14.01 6.33 -6.85
N LYS A 171 14.07 5.01 -6.94
CA LYS A 171 14.93 4.17 -6.11
C LYS A 171 16.43 4.49 -6.28
N ASP A 172 16.85 4.80 -7.51
CA ASP A 172 18.24 5.18 -7.83
C ASP A 172 18.57 6.63 -7.39
N GLY A 173 17.62 7.36 -6.79
CA GLY A 173 17.79 8.77 -6.41
C GLY A 173 17.83 9.76 -7.57
N LYS A 174 17.51 9.32 -8.81
CA LYS A 174 17.45 10.18 -9.99
C LYS A 174 16.21 11.08 -10.00
N THR A 175 15.15 10.66 -9.33
CA THR A 175 13.92 11.42 -9.08
C THR A 175 13.86 11.73 -7.59
N GLN A 176 13.74 12.99 -7.20
CA GLN A 176 13.69 13.42 -5.80
C GLN A 176 12.28 13.47 -5.24
N ILE A 177 11.31 13.77 -6.09
CA ILE A 177 9.89 13.86 -5.70
C ILE A 177 9.11 12.93 -6.62
N LEU A 178 8.39 11.98 -6.04
CA LEU A 178 7.49 11.10 -6.78
C LEU A 178 6.04 11.44 -6.44
N VAL A 179 5.32 11.97 -7.42
CA VAL A 179 3.89 12.28 -7.32
C VAL A 179 3.09 11.08 -7.80
N SER A 180 2.18 10.58 -6.97
CA SER A 180 1.43 9.38 -7.31
C SER A 180 -0.01 9.41 -6.79
N THR A 181 -0.86 8.54 -7.34
CA THR A 181 -2.08 8.12 -6.70
C THR A 181 -1.80 6.99 -5.71
N THR A 182 -2.81 6.50 -5.00
CA THR A 182 -2.74 5.41 -4.00
C THR A 182 -2.12 4.09 -4.49
N VAL A 183 -1.74 4.02 -5.76
CA VAL A 183 -1.20 2.81 -6.43
C VAL A 183 0.23 2.45 -6.00
N ILE A 184 0.81 3.14 -5.00
CA ILE A 184 2.09 2.69 -4.40
C ILE A 184 1.82 1.49 -3.48
N GLU A 185 1.14 0.50 -4.01
CA GLU A 185 0.89 -0.77 -3.32
C GLU A 185 2.08 -1.74 -3.44
N VAL A 186 3.11 -1.35 -4.15
CA VAL A 186 4.26 -2.21 -4.37
C VAL A 186 5.26 -1.92 -3.28
N GLY A 187 5.48 -2.86 -2.39
CA GLY A 187 6.48 -2.83 -1.32
C GLY A 187 7.91 -2.65 -1.83
N VAL A 188 8.14 -1.55 -2.52
CA VAL A 188 9.48 -1.12 -2.94
C VAL A 188 10.05 -0.32 -1.78
N ASP A 189 11.01 -0.90 -1.10
CA ASP A 189 11.76 -0.19 -0.08
C ASP A 189 12.65 0.88 -0.73
N VAL A 190 12.41 2.15 -0.36
CA VAL A 190 13.20 3.31 -0.78
C VAL A 190 13.71 4.00 0.48
N PRO A 191 14.87 3.58 1.01
CA PRO A 191 15.37 4.05 2.30
C PRO A 191 15.54 5.58 2.41
N ASN A 192 15.80 6.25 1.29
CA ASN A 192 15.98 7.70 1.22
C ASN A 192 14.65 8.48 1.16
N ALA A 193 13.53 7.81 0.90
CA ALA A 193 12.20 8.44 0.91
C ALA A 193 11.71 8.64 2.35
N SER A 194 12.14 9.73 2.95
CA SER A 194 11.92 10.04 4.37
C SER A 194 10.70 10.92 4.63
N ILE A 195 10.06 11.44 3.59
CA ILE A 195 8.84 12.26 3.68
C ILE A 195 7.77 11.66 2.79
N MET A 196 6.55 11.56 3.34
CA MET A 196 5.34 11.35 2.58
C MET A 196 4.39 12.51 2.81
N VAL A 197 3.95 13.15 1.73
CA VAL A 197 2.92 14.18 1.73
C VAL A 197 1.65 13.57 1.20
N ILE A 198 0.59 13.59 1.98
CA ILE A 198 -0.73 13.07 1.58
C ILE A 198 -1.63 14.27 1.36
N GLU A 199 -1.94 14.55 0.11
CA GLU A 199 -2.82 15.64 -0.30
C GLU A 199 -4.28 15.25 -0.11
N SER A 200 -5.12 16.20 0.33
CA SER A 200 -6.55 15.95 0.58
C SER A 200 -6.80 14.70 1.44
N SER A 201 -6.07 14.61 2.55
CA SER A 201 -6.07 13.42 3.43
C SER A 201 -7.46 13.06 3.97
N GLU A 202 -8.41 14.01 4.01
CA GLU A 202 -9.81 13.78 4.37
C GLU A 202 -10.57 12.85 3.41
N ARG A 203 -10.01 12.61 2.23
CA ARG A 203 -10.59 11.71 1.22
C ARG A 203 -10.11 10.27 1.33
N PHE A 204 -9.14 10.03 2.18
CA PHE A 204 -8.63 8.69 2.44
C PHE A 204 -9.36 8.03 3.59
N GLY A 205 -9.65 6.74 3.46
CA GLY A 205 -10.07 5.94 4.59
C GLY A 205 -8.94 5.76 5.60
N LEU A 206 -9.28 5.59 6.89
CA LEU A 206 -8.29 5.41 7.96
C LEU A 206 -7.34 4.23 7.69
N SER A 207 -7.86 3.12 7.15
CA SER A 207 -7.04 1.97 6.77
C SER A 207 -6.01 2.31 5.69
N GLN A 208 -6.40 3.12 4.70
CA GLN A 208 -5.50 3.58 3.64
C GLN A 208 -4.40 4.50 4.19
N LEU A 209 -4.77 5.46 5.07
CA LEU A 209 -3.80 6.34 5.73
C LEU A 209 -2.82 5.56 6.60
N HIS A 210 -3.28 4.48 7.22
CA HIS A 210 -2.41 3.61 8.02
C HIS A 210 -1.44 2.80 7.17
N GLN A 211 -1.87 2.37 5.99
CA GLN A 211 -1.01 1.65 5.03
C GLN A 211 0.06 2.54 4.39
N LEU A 212 -0.28 3.81 4.12
CA LEU A 212 0.65 4.82 3.63
C LEU A 212 1.67 5.20 4.70
#